data_2cebbe688b417890f6394c586a2ff37d
#
_entry.id   2cebbe688b417890f6394c586a2ff37d
#
_cell.length_a   1.000
_cell.length_b   1.000
_cell.length_c   1.000
_cell.angle_alpha   90.00
_cell.angle_beta   90.00
_cell.angle_gamma   90.00
#
_symmetry.space_group_name_H-M   'P 1'
#
loop_
_entity.id
_entity.type
_entity.pdbx_description
1 polymer ?
#
loop_
_entity_poly.entity_id
_entity_poly.type
_entity_poly.pdbx_seq_one_letter_code
_entity_poly.pdbx_strand_id
1 'polypeptide(L)'
;MLRALLACVVLSVSGPAFAQTPVKLKAGMVASIDQIGLPIALERGFFEKRGLDVTIVRPYPTGVDALNALQAGESDLVQVGVPMIGAVLRGMDLVALGNYSGNAAKRGADATMAIIAREGSGIVKGDLKSLKGKKIAASFGTINHLYILALLEKAGLTPNDVTLVNTPPPDMTVALLSKGIDAFSAWDPWPIVALTDVPGAMQVIRGGDAISYLGFNVGMRGWVEKNGATVEKFLAAVSEADKWMRANPKQAAQVATRWIPGLKLAVAEEAMQFNIQQADRRLSAINFAALWSAEDRLHRLGFLKSTFDVNKNIEPKYILNVMKDNPELFSDLPPIPANVAIKPGYVFKP
;
A
#
# COMPACT_ATOMS: atom_id res chain seq x y z
N MET A 1 57.59 43.67 -38.81
CA MET A 1 56.31 43.87 -38.06
C MET A 1 55.85 42.52 -37.56
N LEU A 2 56.09 42.20 -36.29
CA LEU A 2 55.77 40.93 -35.66
C LEU A 2 54.54 41.18 -34.80
N ARG A 3 53.40 40.53 -35.12
CA ARG A 3 52.17 40.54 -34.30
C ARG A 3 52.22 39.39 -33.37
N ALA A 4 52.37 39.64 -32.05
CA ALA A 4 52.23 38.65 -31.00
C ALA A 4 50.72 38.43 -30.72
N LEU A 5 50.21 37.18 -30.91
CA LEU A 5 48.90 36.74 -30.45
C LEU A 5 49.03 36.33 -28.97
N LEU A 6 48.34 37.09 -28.12
CA LEU A 6 48.16 36.71 -26.71
C LEU A 6 46.97 35.71 -26.63
N ALA A 7 47.25 34.44 -26.30
CA ALA A 7 46.22 33.45 -26.02
C ALA A 7 45.84 33.56 -24.53
N CYS A 8 44.64 34.06 -24.24
CA CYS A 8 44.06 34.01 -22.89
C CYS A 8 43.59 32.56 -22.61
N VAL A 9 44.32 31.88 -21.73
CA VAL A 9 43.87 30.61 -21.16
C VAL A 9 42.90 30.93 -20.00
N VAL A 10 41.61 30.68 -20.24
CA VAL A 10 40.56 30.72 -19.20
C VAL A 10 40.64 29.42 -18.40
N LEU A 11 41.27 29.46 -17.25
CA LEU A 11 41.21 28.37 -16.25
C LEU A 11 39.83 28.37 -15.60
N SER A 12 38.97 27.42 -16.00
CA SER A 12 37.73 27.14 -15.32
C SER A 12 38.04 26.50 -13.97
N VAL A 13 37.97 27.25 -12.90
CA VAL A 13 38.04 26.73 -11.54
C VAL A 13 36.71 26.10 -11.22
N SER A 14 36.63 24.77 -11.40
CA SER A 14 35.53 23.94 -10.87
C SER A 14 35.68 23.93 -9.34
N GLY A 15 34.95 24.78 -8.64
CA GLY A 15 34.86 24.70 -7.18
C GLY A 15 34.35 23.34 -6.72
N PRO A 16 34.76 22.86 -5.54
CA PRO A 16 34.24 21.60 -5.00
C PRO A 16 32.72 21.73 -4.87
N ALA A 17 31.99 20.85 -5.58
CA ALA A 17 30.57 20.68 -5.35
C ALA A 17 30.43 20.16 -3.91
N PHE A 18 29.99 20.99 -2.99
CA PHE A 18 29.62 20.54 -1.65
C PHE A 18 28.52 19.51 -1.82
N ALA A 19 28.85 18.23 -1.65
CA ALA A 19 27.89 17.18 -1.59
C ALA A 19 26.91 17.51 -0.45
N GLN A 20 25.67 17.82 -0.79
CA GLN A 20 24.65 18.14 0.19
C GLN A 20 24.44 16.92 1.08
N THR A 21 24.53 17.06 2.40
CA THR A 21 24.32 15.97 3.35
C THR A 21 22.93 15.33 3.08
N PRO A 22 22.84 14.01 2.88
CA PRO A 22 21.57 13.35 2.62
C PRO A 22 20.54 13.63 3.73
N VAL A 23 19.31 13.85 3.34
CA VAL A 23 18.20 14.07 4.28
C VAL A 23 17.79 12.72 4.86
N LYS A 24 17.88 12.59 6.19
CA LYS A 24 17.46 11.39 6.90
C LYS A 24 15.95 11.30 6.95
N LEU A 25 15.42 10.09 6.67
CA LEU A 25 14.00 9.80 6.66
C LEU A 25 13.76 8.37 7.14
N LYS A 26 12.77 8.18 8.01
CA LYS A 26 12.32 6.87 8.46
C LYS A 26 11.01 6.51 7.77
N ALA A 27 10.97 5.37 7.09
CA ALA A 27 9.76 4.88 6.42
C ALA A 27 9.30 3.55 7.02
N GLY A 28 7.99 3.39 7.20
CA GLY A 28 7.37 2.18 7.71
C GLY A 28 6.52 1.47 6.66
N MET A 29 6.52 0.13 6.71
CA MET A 29 5.72 -0.72 5.85
C MET A 29 5.09 -1.86 6.64
N VAL A 30 4.07 -2.49 6.07
CA VAL A 30 3.48 -3.74 6.57
C VAL A 30 4.10 -4.92 5.82
N ALA A 31 4.10 -6.10 6.42
CA ALA A 31 4.55 -7.33 5.77
C ALA A 31 3.55 -7.74 4.66
N SER A 32 3.73 -7.18 3.47
CA SER A 32 2.84 -7.33 2.31
C SER A 32 3.60 -7.19 0.99
N ILE A 33 3.20 -7.96 -0.02
CA ILE A 33 3.85 -7.97 -1.35
C ILE A 33 3.68 -6.62 -2.07
N ASP A 34 2.56 -5.94 -1.92
CA ASP A 34 2.27 -4.67 -2.58
C ASP A 34 3.08 -3.48 -2.01
N GLN A 35 3.78 -3.68 -0.89
CA GLN A 35 4.64 -2.67 -0.28
C GLN A 35 6.14 -2.85 -0.60
N ILE A 36 6.50 -3.86 -1.38
CA ILE A 36 7.90 -4.19 -1.71
C ILE A 36 8.60 -3.11 -2.56
N GLY A 37 7.86 -2.22 -3.19
CA GLY A 37 8.43 -1.04 -3.84
C GLY A 37 9.28 -0.16 -2.90
N LEU A 38 8.96 -0.13 -1.60
CA LEU A 38 9.74 0.62 -0.61
C LEU A 38 11.15 0.02 -0.39
N PRO A 39 11.33 -1.27 -0.05
CA PRO A 39 12.65 -1.87 0.05
C PRO A 39 13.39 -1.97 -1.29
N ILE A 40 12.71 -2.10 -2.41
CA ILE A 40 13.35 -2.01 -3.73
C ILE A 40 14.00 -0.64 -3.92
N ALA A 41 13.30 0.45 -3.55
CA ALA A 41 13.87 1.80 -3.65
C ALA A 41 15.14 1.95 -2.79
N LEU A 42 15.18 1.32 -1.62
CA LEU A 42 16.36 1.30 -0.75
C LEU A 42 17.50 0.48 -1.36
N GLU A 43 17.27 -0.81 -1.68
CA GLU A 43 18.30 -1.73 -2.16
C GLU A 43 18.86 -1.33 -3.53
N ARG A 44 18.08 -0.62 -4.36
CA ARG A 44 18.50 -0.13 -5.68
C ARG A 44 19.13 1.26 -5.64
N GLY A 45 19.27 1.87 -4.46
CA GLY A 45 19.86 3.20 -4.30
C GLY A 45 19.00 4.34 -4.85
N PHE A 46 17.68 4.14 -5.09
CA PHE A 46 16.82 5.18 -5.67
C PHE A 46 16.57 6.34 -4.70
N PHE A 47 16.65 6.09 -3.40
CA PHE A 47 16.63 7.13 -2.37
C PHE A 47 17.95 7.93 -2.34
N GLU A 48 19.09 7.23 -2.31
CA GLU A 48 20.41 7.83 -2.27
C GLU A 48 20.65 8.74 -3.49
N LYS A 49 20.27 8.26 -4.70
CA LYS A 49 20.31 9.04 -5.95
C LYS A 49 19.58 10.38 -5.86
N ARG A 50 18.61 10.51 -4.93
CA ARG A 50 17.83 11.75 -4.68
C ARG A 50 18.25 12.50 -3.43
N GLY A 51 19.38 12.12 -2.83
CA GLY A 51 19.93 12.74 -1.62
C GLY A 51 19.09 12.44 -0.37
N LEU A 52 18.46 11.24 -0.31
CA LEU A 52 17.74 10.74 0.85
C LEU A 52 18.52 9.58 1.49
N ASP A 53 18.71 9.65 2.81
CA ASP A 53 19.19 8.57 3.65
C ASP A 53 17.98 7.93 4.35
N VAL A 54 17.40 6.89 3.73
CA VAL A 54 16.15 6.27 4.19
C VAL A 54 16.45 5.02 5.03
N THR A 55 15.93 5.01 6.25
CA THR A 55 15.86 3.82 7.07
C THR A 55 14.44 3.24 6.99
N ILE A 56 14.30 1.98 6.56
CA ILE A 56 13.03 1.28 6.63
C ILE A 56 12.96 0.62 8.01
N VAL A 57 11.96 1.04 8.78
CA VAL A 57 11.61 0.34 10.01
C VAL A 57 11.10 -1.04 9.63
N ARG A 58 11.50 -2.09 10.40
CA ARG A 58 11.06 -3.46 10.11
C ARG A 58 9.56 -3.54 9.84
N PRO A 59 9.09 -4.45 8.97
CA PRO A 59 7.69 -4.55 8.63
C PRO A 59 6.80 -4.74 9.85
N TYR A 60 5.74 -3.93 9.93
CA TYR A 60 4.72 -4.04 10.96
C TYR A 60 3.73 -5.16 10.64
N PRO A 61 3.09 -5.80 11.64
CA PRO A 61 2.07 -6.83 11.41
C PRO A 61 0.83 -6.28 10.70
N THR A 62 0.42 -5.05 11.03
CA THR A 62 -0.74 -4.38 10.45
C THR A 62 -0.50 -2.90 10.19
N GLY A 63 -1.36 -2.28 9.37
CA GLY A 63 -1.33 -0.83 9.15
C GLY A 63 -1.72 -0.02 10.39
N VAL A 64 -2.42 -0.62 11.36
CA VAL A 64 -2.70 0.02 12.65
C VAL A 64 -1.42 0.18 13.45
N ASP A 65 -0.57 -0.86 13.48
CA ASP A 65 0.74 -0.81 14.16
C ASP A 65 1.66 0.21 13.49
N ALA A 66 1.66 0.29 12.15
CA ALA A 66 2.43 1.29 11.41
C ALA A 66 1.99 2.73 11.76
N LEU A 67 0.69 2.98 11.92
CA LEU A 67 0.18 4.31 12.32
C LEU A 67 0.51 4.65 13.77
N ASN A 68 0.52 3.67 14.67
CA ASN A 68 0.97 3.88 16.04
C ASN A 68 2.44 4.30 16.09
N ALA A 69 3.29 3.67 15.28
CA ALA A 69 4.70 4.03 15.14
C ALA A 69 4.89 5.44 14.52
N LEU A 70 4.07 5.81 13.52
CA LEU A 70 4.04 7.17 12.97
C LEU A 70 3.68 8.21 14.05
N GLN A 71 2.66 7.93 14.85
CA GLN A 71 2.24 8.81 15.97
C GLN A 71 3.33 8.94 17.03
N ALA A 72 4.07 7.87 17.30
CA ALA A 72 5.18 7.86 18.26
C ALA A 72 6.47 8.53 17.71
N GLY A 73 6.51 8.94 16.43
CA GLY A 73 7.71 9.52 15.79
C GLY A 73 8.79 8.48 15.47
N GLU A 74 8.44 7.20 15.48
CA GLU A 74 9.34 6.11 15.04
C GLU A 74 9.48 6.04 13.53
N SER A 75 8.49 6.56 12.79
CA SER A 75 8.48 6.73 11.34
C SER A 75 8.04 8.14 10.97
N ASP A 76 8.53 8.67 9.84
CA ASP A 76 8.12 9.95 9.26
C ASP A 76 7.00 9.74 8.22
N LEU A 77 7.09 8.64 7.46
CA LEU A 77 6.11 8.19 6.48
C LEU A 77 5.81 6.70 6.67
N VAL A 78 4.56 6.31 6.44
CA VAL A 78 4.13 4.90 6.47
C VAL A 78 3.25 4.56 5.27
N GLN A 79 3.20 3.28 4.91
CA GLN A 79 2.33 2.76 3.85
C GLN A 79 1.11 2.09 4.48
N VAL A 80 -0.06 2.74 4.39
CA VAL A 80 -1.33 2.26 4.96
C VAL A 80 -2.52 2.65 4.08
N GLY A 81 -3.62 1.90 4.19
CA GLY A 81 -4.88 2.20 3.52
C GLY A 81 -6.00 2.51 4.52
N VAL A 82 -6.99 1.62 4.60
CA VAL A 82 -8.18 1.73 5.47
C VAL A 82 -7.90 2.13 6.92
N PRO A 83 -6.80 1.68 7.59
CA PRO A 83 -6.51 2.08 8.96
C PRO A 83 -6.41 3.59 9.18
N MET A 84 -6.05 4.35 8.14
CA MET A 84 -5.99 5.81 8.18
C MET A 84 -7.32 6.44 8.61
N ILE A 85 -8.45 5.90 8.14
CA ILE A 85 -9.80 6.41 8.46
C ILE A 85 -10.00 6.42 9.98
N GLY A 86 -9.83 5.26 10.62
CA GLY A 86 -10.00 5.15 12.06
C GLY A 86 -9.00 5.99 12.86
N ALA A 87 -7.77 6.13 12.37
CA ALA A 87 -6.74 6.94 13.05
C ALA A 87 -7.09 8.44 13.01
N VAL A 88 -7.56 8.96 11.87
CA VAL A 88 -8.02 10.35 11.74
C VAL A 88 -9.22 10.61 12.65
N LEU A 89 -10.19 9.68 12.70
CA LEU A 89 -11.37 9.82 13.56
C LEU A 89 -11.02 9.76 15.07
N ARG A 90 -9.84 9.23 15.43
CA ARG A 90 -9.28 9.30 16.79
C ARG A 90 -8.38 10.51 17.03
N GLY A 91 -8.30 11.44 16.08
CA GLY A 91 -7.61 12.72 16.25
C GLY A 91 -6.20 12.81 15.64
N MET A 92 -5.73 11.80 14.87
CA MET A 92 -4.49 11.93 14.12
C MET A 92 -4.69 12.85 12.92
N ASP A 93 -3.86 13.88 12.77
CA ASP A 93 -3.89 14.77 11.60
C ASP A 93 -3.02 14.20 10.49
N LEU A 94 -3.60 13.27 9.72
CA LEU A 94 -2.95 12.51 8.66
C LEU A 94 -3.27 13.04 7.28
N VAL A 95 -2.32 12.84 6.35
CA VAL A 95 -2.51 13.11 4.94
C VAL A 95 -1.92 12.00 4.07
N ALA A 96 -2.70 11.54 3.08
CA ALA A 96 -2.30 10.60 2.04
C ALA A 96 -1.69 11.37 0.86
N LEU A 97 -0.55 10.90 0.33
CA LEU A 97 0.33 11.63 -0.57
C LEU A 97 0.40 11.04 -1.99
N GLY A 98 0.05 9.79 -2.13
CA GLY A 98 0.10 9.00 -3.36
C GLY A 98 -0.11 7.54 -3.04
N ASN A 99 -0.54 6.74 -4.00
CA ASN A 99 -0.74 5.31 -3.76
C ASN A 99 0.59 4.61 -3.41
N TYR A 100 0.55 3.52 -2.67
CA TYR A 100 1.55 2.45 -2.76
C TYR A 100 0.93 1.22 -3.41
N SER A 101 -0.36 1.05 -3.25
CA SER A 101 -1.15 -0.01 -3.87
C SER A 101 -2.50 0.54 -4.31
N GLY A 102 -2.81 0.37 -5.57
CA GLY A 102 -4.01 0.91 -6.21
C GLY A 102 -3.78 1.10 -7.70
N ASN A 103 -4.69 1.79 -8.36
CA ASN A 103 -4.56 2.11 -9.77
C ASN A 103 -5.26 3.44 -10.06
N ALA A 104 -4.60 4.33 -10.80
CA ALA A 104 -5.16 5.63 -11.13
C ALA A 104 -5.99 5.62 -12.44
N ALA A 105 -5.81 4.59 -13.28
CA ALA A 105 -6.52 4.49 -14.56
C ALA A 105 -7.80 3.64 -14.51
N LYS A 106 -7.93 2.78 -13.50
CA LYS A 106 -9.08 1.91 -13.29
C LYS A 106 -9.30 1.63 -11.80
N ARG A 107 -10.47 1.11 -11.45
CA ARG A 107 -10.75 0.64 -10.08
C ARG A 107 -9.65 -0.34 -9.63
N GLY A 108 -9.16 -0.17 -8.42
CA GLY A 108 -8.19 -1.08 -7.80
C GLY A 108 -8.78 -2.49 -7.69
N ALA A 109 -8.06 -3.49 -8.19
CA ALA A 109 -8.52 -4.87 -8.14
C ALA A 109 -8.30 -5.46 -6.73
N ASP A 110 -9.27 -6.19 -6.22
CA ASP A 110 -9.16 -6.89 -4.95
C ASP A 110 -8.62 -8.33 -5.09
N ALA A 111 -8.06 -8.66 -6.26
CA ALA A 111 -7.43 -9.96 -6.55
C ALA A 111 -6.22 -10.28 -5.64
N THR A 112 -5.66 -9.28 -4.96
CA THR A 112 -4.62 -9.43 -3.94
C THR A 112 -5.17 -9.94 -2.60
N MET A 113 -6.50 -10.05 -2.49
CA MET A 113 -7.23 -10.49 -1.29
C MET A 113 -7.84 -11.87 -1.52
N ALA A 114 -7.84 -12.71 -0.47
CA ALA A 114 -8.55 -13.99 -0.51
C ALA A 114 -9.12 -14.37 0.84
N ILE A 115 -10.13 -15.26 0.81
CA ILE A 115 -10.57 -16.03 1.97
C ILE A 115 -10.03 -17.46 1.84
N ILE A 116 -9.31 -17.90 2.87
CA ILE A 116 -8.79 -19.26 2.98
C ILE A 116 -9.51 -19.97 4.12
N ALA A 117 -9.99 -21.19 3.87
CA ALA A 117 -10.63 -22.03 4.85
C ALA A 117 -9.82 -23.31 5.09
N ARG A 118 -9.88 -23.84 6.32
CA ARG A 118 -9.29 -25.15 6.64
C ARG A 118 -10.17 -26.31 6.17
N GLU A 119 -9.56 -27.45 5.98
CA GLU A 119 -10.27 -28.70 5.79
C GLU A 119 -11.23 -28.99 6.96
N GLY A 120 -12.37 -29.60 6.66
CA GLY A 120 -13.38 -29.96 7.65
C GLY A 120 -14.09 -28.77 8.31
N SER A 121 -13.90 -27.54 7.85
CA SER A 121 -14.64 -26.37 8.33
C SER A 121 -16.12 -26.35 7.92
N GLY A 122 -16.49 -27.15 6.91
CA GLY A 122 -17.83 -27.13 6.29
C GLY A 122 -18.05 -25.92 5.37
N ILE A 123 -17.01 -25.11 5.12
CA ILE A 123 -17.05 -24.04 4.14
C ILE A 123 -16.87 -24.63 2.75
N VAL A 124 -17.60 -24.12 1.76
CA VAL A 124 -17.61 -24.63 0.39
C VAL A 124 -16.96 -23.60 -0.54
N LYS A 125 -16.06 -24.07 -1.41
CA LYS A 125 -15.38 -23.21 -2.40
C LYS A 125 -16.41 -22.50 -3.29
N GLY A 126 -16.29 -21.17 -3.39
CA GLY A 126 -17.18 -20.32 -4.20
C GLY A 126 -18.54 -20.02 -3.57
N ASP A 127 -18.92 -20.70 -2.48
CA ASP A 127 -20.18 -20.43 -1.78
C ASP A 127 -19.96 -19.59 -0.52
N LEU A 128 -20.16 -18.29 -0.66
CA LEU A 128 -20.03 -17.35 0.46
C LEU A 128 -21.10 -17.54 1.54
N LYS A 129 -22.26 -18.15 1.23
CA LYS A 129 -23.30 -18.43 2.23
C LYS A 129 -22.86 -19.50 3.23
N SER A 130 -21.92 -20.36 2.84
CA SER A 130 -21.33 -21.37 3.73
C SER A 130 -20.46 -20.78 4.85
N LEU A 131 -20.17 -19.46 4.81
CA LEU A 131 -19.51 -18.73 5.89
C LEU A 131 -20.40 -18.52 7.13
N LYS A 132 -21.73 -18.69 7.00
CA LYS A 132 -22.65 -18.51 8.12
C LYS A 132 -22.31 -19.44 9.29
N GLY A 133 -22.26 -18.87 10.50
CA GLY A 133 -21.92 -19.57 11.74
C GLY A 133 -20.42 -19.90 11.90
N LYS A 134 -19.56 -19.47 10.96
CA LYS A 134 -18.11 -19.77 10.99
C LYS A 134 -17.32 -18.75 11.78
N LYS A 135 -16.19 -19.20 12.32
CA LYS A 135 -15.20 -18.37 13.01
C LYS A 135 -14.14 -17.93 12.02
N ILE A 136 -14.15 -16.64 11.68
CA ILE A 136 -13.33 -16.06 10.60
C ILE A 136 -12.38 -15.01 11.15
N ALA A 137 -11.07 -15.17 10.92
CA ALA A 137 -10.09 -14.17 11.29
C ALA A 137 -9.99 -13.04 10.25
N ALA A 138 -9.88 -11.82 10.74
CA ALA A 138 -9.54 -10.63 9.96
C ALA A 138 -8.84 -9.61 10.87
N SER A 139 -7.98 -8.76 10.31
CA SER A 139 -7.38 -7.65 11.08
C SER A 139 -8.35 -6.48 11.10
N PHE A 140 -8.92 -6.19 12.28
CA PHE A 140 -9.95 -5.16 12.41
C PHE A 140 -9.44 -3.76 12.06
N GLY A 141 -10.31 -2.98 11.40
CA GLY A 141 -9.99 -1.63 10.93
C GLY A 141 -9.03 -1.58 9.73
N THR A 142 -8.73 -2.72 9.11
CA THR A 142 -7.88 -2.80 7.91
C THR A 142 -8.68 -3.18 6.65
N ILE A 143 -7.99 -3.27 5.52
CA ILE A 143 -8.58 -3.73 4.25
C ILE A 143 -9.11 -5.18 4.35
N ASN A 144 -8.52 -6.04 5.22
CA ASN A 144 -9.03 -7.39 5.46
C ASN A 144 -10.43 -7.37 6.06
N HIS A 145 -10.66 -6.49 7.03
CA HIS A 145 -11.96 -6.32 7.65
C HIS A 145 -12.97 -5.80 6.63
N LEU A 146 -12.60 -4.77 5.87
CA LEU A 146 -13.45 -4.23 4.82
C LEU A 146 -13.83 -5.30 3.79
N TYR A 147 -12.87 -6.14 3.37
CA TYR A 147 -13.08 -7.18 2.36
C TYR A 147 -14.05 -8.27 2.83
N ILE A 148 -13.86 -8.82 4.04
CA ILE A 148 -14.80 -9.84 4.57
C ILE A 148 -16.20 -9.25 4.74
N LEU A 149 -16.34 -8.02 5.26
CA LEU A 149 -17.62 -7.35 5.40
C LEU A 149 -18.34 -7.19 4.06
N ALA A 150 -17.60 -6.79 3.01
CA ALA A 150 -18.13 -6.66 1.66
C ALA A 150 -18.60 -8.00 1.06
N LEU A 151 -17.86 -9.08 1.31
CA LEU A 151 -18.23 -10.40 0.85
C LEU A 151 -19.44 -10.97 1.60
N LEU A 152 -19.55 -10.73 2.91
CA LEU A 152 -20.74 -11.09 3.69
C LEU A 152 -21.99 -10.36 3.15
N GLU A 153 -21.90 -9.05 2.92
CA GLU A 153 -22.97 -8.26 2.32
C GLU A 153 -23.38 -8.83 0.94
N LYS A 154 -22.41 -9.17 0.08
CA LYS A 154 -22.63 -9.80 -1.22
C LYS A 154 -23.34 -11.17 -1.13
N ALA A 155 -23.12 -11.90 -0.04
CA ALA A 155 -23.77 -13.17 0.25
C ALA A 155 -25.18 -13.02 0.89
N GLY A 156 -25.60 -11.80 1.20
CA GLY A 156 -26.81 -11.53 1.99
C GLY A 156 -26.66 -11.87 3.46
N LEU A 157 -25.41 -11.89 3.96
CA LEU A 157 -25.07 -12.10 5.37
C LEU A 157 -24.70 -10.79 6.03
N THR A 158 -24.80 -10.76 7.36
CA THR A 158 -24.36 -9.65 8.20
C THR A 158 -23.13 -10.04 9.02
N PRO A 159 -22.42 -9.09 9.63
CA PRO A 159 -21.32 -9.42 10.57
C PRO A 159 -21.77 -10.30 11.74
N ASN A 160 -23.07 -10.26 12.12
CA ASN A 160 -23.63 -11.07 13.20
C ASN A 160 -23.89 -12.54 12.79
N ASP A 161 -23.86 -12.85 11.51
CA ASP A 161 -24.00 -14.22 11.01
C ASP A 161 -22.71 -15.04 11.10
N VAL A 162 -21.58 -14.42 11.49
CA VAL A 162 -20.27 -15.04 11.66
C VAL A 162 -19.64 -14.63 12.98
N THR A 163 -18.60 -15.35 13.43
CA THR A 163 -17.77 -14.90 14.54
C THR A 163 -16.47 -14.32 13.99
N LEU A 164 -16.35 -13.00 13.91
CA LEU A 164 -15.12 -12.36 13.51
C LEU A 164 -14.10 -12.34 14.65
N VAL A 165 -12.85 -12.70 14.35
CA VAL A 165 -11.73 -12.72 15.30
C VAL A 165 -10.64 -11.78 14.82
N ASN A 166 -10.27 -10.81 15.66
CA ASN A 166 -9.18 -9.90 15.34
C ASN A 166 -7.84 -10.63 15.40
N THR A 167 -7.21 -10.84 14.26
CA THR A 167 -5.94 -11.56 14.15
C THR A 167 -5.06 -10.86 13.12
N PRO A 168 -3.78 -10.56 13.41
CA PRO A 168 -2.87 -10.04 12.39
C PRO A 168 -2.54 -11.12 11.34
N PRO A 169 -2.32 -10.77 10.07
CA PRO A 169 -2.15 -11.76 8.99
C PRO A 169 -1.00 -12.75 9.21
N PRO A 170 0.15 -12.40 9.79
CA PRO A 170 1.21 -13.38 10.07
C PRO A 170 0.78 -14.54 10.97
N ASP A 171 -0.19 -14.31 11.85
CA ASP A 171 -0.66 -15.31 12.83
C ASP A 171 -1.83 -16.16 12.30
N MET A 172 -2.44 -15.75 11.18
CA MET A 172 -3.65 -16.42 10.66
C MET A 172 -3.39 -17.85 10.20
N THR A 173 -2.22 -18.13 9.60
CA THR A 173 -1.83 -19.48 9.17
C THR A 173 -1.76 -20.44 10.35
N VAL A 174 -1.14 -20.03 11.45
CA VAL A 174 -1.04 -20.82 12.69
C VAL A 174 -2.42 -21.02 13.32
N ALA A 175 -3.25 -19.98 13.36
CA ALA A 175 -4.62 -20.07 13.88
C ALA A 175 -5.50 -21.02 13.05
N LEU A 176 -5.30 -21.07 11.72
CA LEU A 176 -5.99 -21.98 10.82
C LEU A 176 -5.53 -23.42 11.03
N LEU A 177 -4.22 -23.66 11.11
CA LEU A 177 -3.60 -24.96 11.33
C LEU A 177 -4.03 -25.58 12.68
N SER A 178 -4.07 -24.78 13.74
CA SER A 178 -4.50 -25.20 15.09
C SER A 178 -6.03 -25.36 15.23
N LYS A 179 -6.78 -25.12 14.16
CA LYS A 179 -8.26 -25.13 14.15
C LYS A 179 -8.89 -24.11 15.10
N GLY A 180 -8.14 -23.08 15.48
CA GLY A 180 -8.62 -21.94 16.27
C GLY A 180 -9.63 -21.07 15.53
N ILE A 181 -9.60 -21.13 14.18
CA ILE A 181 -10.51 -20.46 13.25
C ILE A 181 -10.92 -21.43 12.13
N ASP A 182 -12.03 -21.16 11.47
CA ASP A 182 -12.51 -21.93 10.32
C ASP A 182 -11.98 -21.39 8.99
N ALA A 183 -11.80 -20.07 8.92
CA ALA A 183 -11.28 -19.37 7.76
C ALA A 183 -10.63 -18.05 8.18
N PHE A 184 -9.93 -17.41 7.25
CA PHE A 184 -9.46 -16.04 7.41
C PHE A 184 -9.56 -15.25 6.11
N SER A 185 -9.60 -13.94 6.24
CA SER A 185 -9.49 -12.94 5.17
C SER A 185 -8.15 -12.24 5.26
N ALA A 186 -7.34 -12.27 4.20
CA ALA A 186 -6.04 -11.60 4.18
C ALA A 186 -5.62 -11.11 2.79
N TRP A 187 -4.63 -10.20 2.77
CA TRP A 187 -3.87 -9.80 1.59
C TRP A 187 -2.66 -10.71 1.37
N ASP A 188 -2.12 -10.71 0.15
CA ASP A 188 -0.91 -11.46 -0.18
C ASP A 188 0.33 -10.94 0.61
N PRO A 189 1.20 -11.88 1.05
CA PRO A 189 1.28 -13.28 0.63
C PRO A 189 0.51 -14.28 1.51
N TRP A 190 -0.15 -13.86 2.58
CA TRP A 190 -0.68 -14.71 3.64
C TRP A 190 -1.69 -15.79 3.17
N PRO A 191 -2.59 -15.51 2.21
CA PRO A 191 -3.44 -16.55 1.63
C PRO A 191 -2.65 -17.67 0.98
N ILE A 192 -1.59 -17.33 0.21
CA ILE A 192 -0.75 -18.31 -0.49
C ILE A 192 0.13 -19.08 0.50
N VAL A 193 0.65 -18.41 1.53
CA VAL A 193 1.36 -19.08 2.64
C VAL A 193 0.48 -20.16 3.27
N ALA A 194 -0.78 -19.84 3.59
CA ALA A 194 -1.68 -20.82 4.21
C ALA A 194 -2.02 -21.98 3.27
N LEU A 195 -2.23 -21.73 1.97
CA LEU A 195 -2.44 -22.79 0.98
C LEU A 195 -1.23 -23.73 0.85
N THR A 196 -0.03 -23.20 1.08
CA THR A 196 1.22 -23.97 1.02
C THR A 196 1.48 -24.76 2.31
N ASP A 197 1.19 -24.15 3.47
CA ASP A 197 1.68 -24.63 4.77
C ASP A 197 0.60 -25.34 5.61
N VAL A 198 -0.70 -25.19 5.26
CA VAL A 198 -1.80 -25.85 5.98
C VAL A 198 -2.39 -26.99 5.13
N PRO A 199 -2.20 -28.25 5.51
CA PRO A 199 -2.76 -29.40 4.79
C PRO A 199 -4.29 -29.29 4.62
N GLY A 200 -4.78 -29.47 3.39
CA GLY A 200 -6.21 -29.41 3.08
C GLY A 200 -6.82 -28.00 3.11
N ALA A 201 -6.02 -26.94 3.31
CA ALA A 201 -6.51 -25.58 3.18
C ALA A 201 -6.98 -25.31 1.75
N MET A 202 -8.08 -24.55 1.62
CA MET A 202 -8.62 -24.21 0.31
C MET A 202 -8.92 -22.71 0.20
N GLN A 203 -8.74 -22.18 -1.00
CA GLN A 203 -9.20 -20.85 -1.35
C GLN A 203 -10.71 -20.86 -1.57
N VAL A 204 -11.46 -20.19 -0.69
CA VAL A 204 -12.92 -20.04 -0.84
C VAL A 204 -13.23 -19.08 -1.98
N ILE A 205 -12.57 -17.93 -1.97
CA ILE A 205 -12.65 -16.90 -3.01
C ILE A 205 -11.35 -16.09 -3.02
N ARG A 206 -10.95 -15.58 -4.19
CA ARG A 206 -9.94 -14.53 -4.36
C ARG A 206 -10.56 -13.38 -5.14
N GLY A 207 -10.36 -12.14 -4.67
CA GLY A 207 -10.97 -10.97 -5.26
C GLY A 207 -12.50 -10.99 -5.19
N GLY A 208 -13.15 -10.94 -6.33
CA GLY A 208 -14.61 -10.99 -6.43
C GLY A 208 -15.28 -9.64 -6.60
N ASP A 209 -14.51 -8.58 -6.90
CA ASP A 209 -14.99 -7.19 -7.07
C ASP A 209 -15.82 -6.68 -5.89
N ALA A 210 -15.47 -7.12 -4.67
CA ALA A 210 -16.17 -6.77 -3.46
C ALA A 210 -15.78 -5.37 -2.97
N ILE A 211 -14.51 -5.00 -3.14
CA ILE A 211 -13.97 -3.69 -2.75
C ILE A 211 -13.11 -3.08 -3.85
N SER A 212 -12.89 -1.77 -3.81
CA SER A 212 -11.78 -1.14 -4.52
C SER A 212 -10.56 -1.19 -3.63
N TYR A 213 -9.52 -1.93 -4.04
CA TYR A 213 -8.29 -2.00 -3.26
C TYR A 213 -7.59 -0.65 -3.22
N LEU A 214 -7.07 -0.27 -2.06
CA LEU A 214 -6.43 1.02 -1.83
C LEU A 214 -5.31 0.95 -0.79
N GLY A 215 -4.28 1.73 -1.01
CA GLY A 215 -3.19 1.94 -0.07
C GLY A 215 -2.41 3.20 -0.43
N PHE A 216 -2.05 4.00 0.58
CA PHE A 216 -1.41 5.30 0.42
C PHE A 216 -0.11 5.41 1.20
N ASN A 217 0.82 6.21 0.70
CA ASN A 217 1.90 6.75 1.51
C ASN A 217 1.31 7.86 2.38
N VAL A 218 1.46 7.75 3.69
CA VAL A 218 0.80 8.62 4.68
C VAL A 218 1.83 9.21 5.63
N GLY A 219 1.65 10.47 5.97
CA GLY A 219 2.43 11.18 6.98
C GLY A 219 1.55 12.07 7.86
N MET A 220 2.11 12.54 8.98
CA MET A 220 1.50 13.60 9.78
C MET A 220 1.51 14.89 8.99
N ARG A 221 0.37 15.59 8.86
CA ARG A 221 0.23 16.81 8.04
C ARG A 221 1.29 17.84 8.34
N GLY A 222 1.48 18.19 9.61
CA GLY A 222 2.45 19.22 10.00
C GLY A 222 3.89 18.86 9.65
N TRP A 223 4.26 17.57 9.62
CA TRP A 223 5.57 17.12 9.15
C TRP A 223 5.66 17.22 7.61
N VAL A 224 4.65 16.75 6.91
CA VAL A 224 4.58 16.77 5.44
C VAL A 224 4.69 18.19 4.89
N GLU A 225 3.96 19.15 5.47
CA GLU A 225 3.98 20.56 5.05
C GLU A 225 5.38 21.19 5.19
N LYS A 226 6.09 20.84 6.26
CA LYS A 226 7.48 21.33 6.49
C LYS A 226 8.51 20.64 5.60
N ASN A 227 8.22 19.45 5.09
CA ASN A 227 9.17 18.59 4.38
C ASN A 227 8.74 18.27 2.93
N GLY A 228 7.98 19.16 2.28
CA GLY A 228 7.37 18.90 0.96
C GLY A 228 8.35 18.43 -0.11
N ALA A 229 9.53 19.07 -0.22
CA ALA A 229 10.58 18.65 -1.17
C ALA A 229 11.12 17.23 -0.86
N THR A 230 11.21 16.86 0.41
CA THR A 230 11.61 15.51 0.84
C THR A 230 10.54 14.48 0.47
N VAL A 231 9.27 14.85 0.63
CA VAL A 231 8.12 14.02 0.22
C VAL A 231 8.12 13.75 -1.28
N GLU A 232 8.35 14.77 -2.10
CA GLU A 232 8.44 14.62 -3.56
C GLU A 232 9.62 13.72 -3.99
N LYS A 233 10.79 13.91 -3.39
CA LYS A 233 11.94 13.02 -3.61
C LYS A 233 11.64 11.56 -3.21
N PHE A 234 10.98 11.36 -2.08
CA PHE A 234 10.55 10.03 -1.63
C PHE A 234 9.57 9.40 -2.61
N LEU A 235 8.51 10.11 -3.01
CA LEU A 235 7.51 9.62 -3.96
C LEU A 235 8.13 9.31 -5.32
N ALA A 236 9.07 10.13 -5.81
CA ALA A 236 9.81 9.86 -7.05
C ALA A 236 10.65 8.58 -6.95
N ALA A 237 11.35 8.37 -5.80
CA ALA A 237 12.16 7.17 -5.59
C ALA A 237 11.33 5.89 -5.58
N VAL A 238 10.21 5.89 -4.85
CA VAL A 238 9.31 4.72 -4.82
C VAL A 238 8.54 4.53 -6.13
N SER A 239 8.30 5.58 -6.91
CA SER A 239 7.74 5.47 -8.28
C SER A 239 8.75 4.81 -9.24
N GLU A 240 10.05 5.14 -9.12
CA GLU A 240 11.12 4.47 -9.88
C GLU A 240 11.22 3.00 -9.50
N ALA A 241 11.08 2.68 -8.21
CA ALA A 241 11.05 1.30 -7.72
C ALA A 241 9.87 0.50 -8.26
N ASP A 242 8.68 1.09 -8.31
CA ASP A 242 7.50 0.44 -8.88
C ASP A 242 7.66 0.19 -10.38
N LYS A 243 8.21 1.15 -11.12
CA LYS A 243 8.53 0.95 -12.54
C LYS A 243 9.53 -0.19 -12.73
N TRP A 244 10.59 -0.22 -11.92
CA TRP A 244 11.55 -1.31 -11.94
C TRP A 244 10.91 -2.65 -11.57
N MET A 245 10.04 -2.68 -10.55
CA MET A 245 9.31 -3.88 -10.10
C MET A 245 8.44 -4.45 -11.22
N ARG A 246 7.69 -3.60 -11.93
CA ARG A 246 6.86 -4.01 -13.09
C ARG A 246 7.68 -4.63 -14.21
N ALA A 247 8.89 -4.11 -14.44
CA ALA A 247 9.83 -4.65 -15.44
C ALA A 247 10.58 -5.90 -14.98
N ASN A 248 10.68 -6.13 -13.64
CA ASN A 248 11.52 -7.17 -13.05
C ASN A 248 10.79 -7.96 -11.94
N PRO A 249 9.61 -8.56 -12.21
CA PRO A 249 8.75 -9.14 -11.16
C PRO A 249 9.42 -10.30 -10.40
N LYS A 250 10.25 -11.12 -11.05
CA LYS A 250 10.98 -12.20 -10.38
C LYS A 250 12.03 -11.68 -9.39
N GLN A 251 12.80 -10.66 -9.79
CA GLN A 251 13.77 -10.04 -8.89
C GLN A 251 13.08 -9.30 -7.75
N ALA A 252 11.92 -8.68 -8.00
CA ALA A 252 11.09 -8.07 -6.96
C ALA A 252 10.60 -9.11 -5.93
N ALA A 253 10.20 -10.31 -6.38
CA ALA A 253 9.86 -11.42 -5.50
C ALA A 253 11.06 -11.85 -4.62
N GLN A 254 12.28 -11.85 -5.16
CA GLN A 254 13.50 -12.10 -4.37
C GLN A 254 13.74 -11.01 -3.32
N VAL A 255 13.46 -9.73 -3.62
CA VAL A 255 13.49 -8.68 -2.58
C VAL A 255 12.49 -8.98 -1.49
N ALA A 256 11.26 -9.36 -1.84
CA ALA A 256 10.21 -9.68 -0.87
C ALA A 256 10.63 -10.74 0.15
N THR A 257 11.37 -11.77 -0.25
CA THR A 257 11.83 -12.83 0.67
C THR A 257 12.84 -12.33 1.72
N ARG A 258 13.52 -11.21 1.48
CA ARG A 258 14.45 -10.61 2.45
C ARG A 258 13.73 -9.72 3.47
N TRP A 259 12.57 -9.17 3.09
CA TRP A 259 11.86 -8.18 3.91
C TRP A 259 10.60 -8.73 4.59
N ILE A 260 10.02 -9.82 4.09
CA ILE A 260 8.89 -10.49 4.73
C ILE A 260 9.41 -11.76 5.40
N PRO A 261 9.43 -11.83 6.74
CA PRO A 261 10.00 -12.96 7.47
C PRO A 261 9.35 -14.30 7.08
N GLY A 262 10.18 -15.30 6.80
CA GLY A 262 9.73 -16.67 6.48
C GLY A 262 9.09 -16.84 5.09
N LEU A 263 9.05 -15.81 4.26
CA LEU A 263 8.44 -15.89 2.94
C LEU A 263 9.28 -16.74 1.98
N LYS A 264 8.69 -17.81 1.45
CA LYS A 264 9.30 -18.67 0.43
C LYS A 264 9.25 -17.99 -0.95
N LEU A 265 10.30 -18.17 -1.77
CA LEU A 265 10.39 -17.52 -3.09
C LEU A 265 9.21 -17.87 -4.01
N ALA A 266 8.81 -19.14 -4.07
CA ALA A 266 7.68 -19.56 -4.89
C ALA A 266 6.37 -18.86 -4.49
N VAL A 267 6.13 -18.66 -3.19
CA VAL A 267 4.98 -17.90 -2.67
C VAL A 267 5.08 -16.42 -3.06
N ALA A 268 6.26 -15.83 -2.97
CA ALA A 268 6.49 -14.44 -3.37
C ALA A 268 6.26 -14.24 -4.88
N GLU A 269 6.72 -15.16 -5.72
CA GLU A 269 6.54 -15.11 -7.17
C GLU A 269 5.06 -15.24 -7.57
N GLU A 270 4.32 -16.14 -6.93
CA GLU A 270 2.87 -16.28 -7.15
C GLU A 270 2.12 -15.01 -6.70
N ALA A 271 2.40 -14.52 -5.50
CA ALA A 271 1.77 -13.30 -4.96
C ALA A 271 2.06 -12.07 -5.83
N MET A 272 3.28 -11.97 -6.38
CA MET A 272 3.66 -10.85 -7.26
C MET A 272 2.76 -10.76 -8.50
N GLN A 273 2.28 -11.87 -9.05
CA GLN A 273 1.40 -11.88 -10.22
C GLN A 273 0.08 -11.12 -9.97
N PHE A 274 -0.46 -11.19 -8.76
CA PHE A 274 -1.67 -10.48 -8.39
C PHE A 274 -1.40 -9.02 -8.01
N ASN A 275 -0.23 -8.74 -7.42
CA ASN A 275 0.08 -7.45 -6.82
C ASN A 275 0.70 -6.45 -7.81
N ILE A 276 1.43 -6.92 -8.83
CA ILE A 276 2.19 -6.06 -9.75
C ILE A 276 1.32 -5.00 -10.46
N GLN A 277 0.06 -5.31 -10.74
CA GLN A 277 -0.88 -4.40 -11.40
C GLN A 277 -1.38 -3.26 -10.49
N GLN A 278 -1.13 -3.36 -9.18
CA GLN A 278 -1.48 -2.36 -8.19
C GLN A 278 -0.33 -1.37 -7.92
N ALA A 279 0.83 -1.59 -8.52
CA ALA A 279 2.01 -0.74 -8.36
C ALA A 279 1.91 0.52 -9.25
N ASP A 280 1.00 1.42 -8.91
CA ASP A 280 0.77 2.70 -9.58
C ASP A 280 0.64 3.82 -8.52
N ARG A 281 1.68 4.63 -8.37
CA ARG A 281 1.74 5.70 -7.35
C ARG A 281 0.87 6.91 -7.67
N ARG A 282 0.39 7.02 -8.91
CA ARG A 282 -0.43 8.16 -9.35
C ARG A 282 -1.77 8.18 -8.61
N LEU A 283 -2.38 9.36 -8.52
CA LEU A 283 -3.71 9.56 -7.98
C LEU A 283 -4.69 10.05 -9.06
N SER A 284 -5.93 9.63 -8.92
CA SER A 284 -7.07 10.09 -9.71
C SER A 284 -8.33 10.17 -8.84
N ALA A 285 -9.44 10.61 -9.38
CA ALA A 285 -10.75 10.60 -8.71
C ALA A 285 -11.15 9.20 -8.22
N ILE A 286 -10.67 8.13 -8.89
CA ILE A 286 -10.91 6.73 -8.50
C ILE A 286 -10.39 6.44 -7.10
N ASN A 287 -9.22 6.98 -6.74
CA ASN A 287 -8.60 6.73 -5.43
C ASN A 287 -9.34 7.46 -4.30
N PHE A 288 -9.86 8.66 -4.57
CA PHE A 288 -10.76 9.37 -3.65
C PHE A 288 -12.06 8.59 -3.44
N ALA A 289 -12.69 8.13 -4.53
CA ALA A 289 -13.90 7.31 -4.47
C ALA A 289 -13.68 5.98 -3.73
N ALA A 290 -12.50 5.34 -3.88
CA ALA A 290 -12.16 4.13 -3.18
C ALA A 290 -12.10 4.35 -1.65
N LEU A 291 -11.44 5.42 -1.20
CA LEU A 291 -11.33 5.76 0.22
C LEU A 291 -12.69 6.15 0.80
N TRP A 292 -13.47 6.94 0.08
CA TRP A 292 -14.85 7.29 0.46
C TRP A 292 -15.74 6.05 0.58
N SER A 293 -15.71 5.14 -0.40
CA SER A 293 -16.51 3.90 -0.37
C SER A 293 -16.13 2.98 0.80
N ALA A 294 -14.85 2.97 1.18
CA ALA A 294 -14.40 2.23 2.37
C ALA A 294 -14.96 2.84 3.65
N GLU A 295 -14.91 4.17 3.78
CA GLU A 295 -15.48 4.90 4.91
C GLU A 295 -16.98 4.70 5.00
N ASP A 296 -17.72 4.95 3.91
CA ASP A 296 -19.18 4.81 3.84
C ASP A 296 -19.64 3.41 4.31
N ARG A 297 -18.99 2.34 3.80
CA ARG A 297 -19.33 0.98 4.22
C ARG A 297 -19.11 0.75 5.70
N LEU A 298 -17.95 1.16 6.24
CA LEU A 298 -17.65 1.00 7.66
C LEU A 298 -18.59 1.83 8.54
N HIS A 299 -18.98 3.01 8.10
CA HIS A 299 -19.94 3.86 8.80
C HIS A 299 -21.36 3.25 8.78
N ARG A 300 -21.87 2.84 7.62
CA ARG A 300 -23.20 2.18 7.48
C ARG A 300 -23.31 0.88 8.32
N LEU A 301 -22.21 0.15 8.44
CA LEU A 301 -22.16 -1.08 9.25
C LEU A 301 -21.90 -0.81 10.75
N GLY A 302 -21.81 0.47 11.18
CA GLY A 302 -21.66 0.85 12.57
C GLY A 302 -20.24 0.69 13.15
N PHE A 303 -19.23 0.44 12.31
CA PHE A 303 -17.83 0.36 12.77
C PHE A 303 -17.19 1.73 12.95
N LEU A 304 -17.75 2.77 12.35
CA LEU A 304 -17.35 4.17 12.55
C LEU A 304 -18.51 4.96 13.13
N LYS A 305 -18.20 5.85 14.11
CA LYS A 305 -19.20 6.69 14.80
C LYS A 305 -19.37 8.07 14.15
N SER A 306 -18.48 8.45 13.26
CA SER A 306 -18.46 9.75 12.58
C SER A 306 -17.91 9.59 11.17
N THR A 307 -18.18 10.58 10.32
CA THR A 307 -17.72 10.59 8.92
C THR A 307 -16.28 11.09 8.79
N PHE A 308 -15.60 10.62 7.76
CA PHE A 308 -14.23 10.97 7.41
C PHE A 308 -14.23 11.86 6.16
N ASP A 309 -13.57 13.00 6.20
CA ASP A 309 -13.46 13.90 5.06
C ASP A 309 -12.29 13.48 4.14
N VAL A 310 -12.62 12.84 3.02
CA VAL A 310 -11.66 12.40 2.01
C VAL A 310 -10.87 13.58 1.44
N ASN A 311 -11.51 14.72 1.21
CA ASN A 311 -10.88 15.91 0.61
C ASN A 311 -9.83 16.52 1.54
N LYS A 312 -10.08 16.49 2.84
CA LYS A 312 -9.14 16.98 3.85
C LYS A 312 -7.92 16.05 3.99
N ASN A 313 -8.10 14.75 3.74
CA ASN A 313 -7.11 13.75 4.11
C ASN A 313 -6.35 13.12 2.92
N ILE A 314 -6.58 13.60 1.70
CA ILE A 314 -5.73 13.30 0.52
C ILE A 314 -5.13 14.62 0.01
N GLU A 315 -3.79 14.68 -0.08
CA GLU A 315 -3.07 15.83 -0.64
C GLU A 315 -2.33 15.40 -1.92
N PRO A 316 -2.95 15.60 -3.08
CA PRO A 316 -2.41 15.10 -4.35
C PRO A 316 -1.26 15.94 -4.91
N LYS A 317 -1.01 17.17 -4.41
CA LYS A 317 -0.04 18.10 -5.01
C LYS A 317 1.34 17.48 -5.18
N TYR A 318 1.83 16.71 -4.19
CA TYR A 318 3.17 16.14 -4.22
C TYR A 318 3.34 15.10 -5.32
N ILE A 319 2.40 14.17 -5.44
CA ILE A 319 2.46 13.17 -6.53
C ILE A 319 2.20 13.80 -7.90
N LEU A 320 1.34 14.81 -7.99
CA LEU A 320 1.12 15.55 -9.23
C LEU A 320 2.38 16.30 -9.68
N ASN A 321 3.16 16.88 -8.76
CA ASN A 321 4.46 17.46 -9.06
C ASN A 321 5.44 16.40 -9.56
N VAL A 322 5.52 15.23 -8.88
CA VAL A 322 6.38 14.12 -9.33
C VAL A 322 6.00 13.64 -10.72
N MET A 323 4.69 13.49 -11.01
CA MET A 323 4.20 13.07 -12.34
C MET A 323 4.56 14.09 -13.43
N LYS A 324 4.50 15.38 -13.11
CA LYS A 324 4.87 16.47 -14.02
C LYS A 324 6.37 16.52 -14.30
N ASP A 325 7.18 16.41 -13.24
CA ASP A 325 8.64 16.64 -13.30
C ASP A 325 9.41 15.36 -13.70
N ASN A 326 8.79 14.18 -13.56
CA ASN A 326 9.37 12.86 -13.87
C ASN A 326 8.39 11.98 -14.64
N PRO A 327 7.86 12.40 -15.80
CA PRO A 327 6.83 11.63 -16.54
C PRO A 327 7.32 10.25 -16.99
N GLU A 328 8.63 10.08 -17.17
CA GLU A 328 9.25 8.80 -17.54
C GLU A 328 9.04 7.69 -16.49
N LEU A 329 8.83 8.03 -15.22
CA LEU A 329 8.58 7.05 -14.14
C LEU A 329 7.25 6.31 -14.32
N PHE A 330 6.34 6.87 -15.12
CA PHE A 330 4.98 6.38 -15.33
C PHE A 330 4.69 5.99 -16.79
N SER A 331 5.72 6.01 -17.65
CA SER A 331 5.57 5.84 -19.10
C SER A 331 5.11 4.44 -19.54
N ASP A 332 5.26 3.43 -18.69
CA ASP A 332 4.82 2.05 -18.90
C ASP A 332 3.40 1.79 -18.40
N LEU A 333 2.80 2.76 -17.71
CA LEU A 333 1.44 2.66 -17.19
C LEU A 333 0.42 3.19 -18.22
N PRO A 334 -0.80 2.64 -18.24
CA PRO A 334 -1.86 3.19 -19.07
C PRO A 334 -2.16 4.65 -18.68
N PRO A 335 -2.54 5.51 -19.65
CA PRO A 335 -2.92 6.89 -19.34
C PRO A 335 -4.11 6.93 -18.35
N ILE A 336 -4.13 7.93 -17.48
CA ILE A 336 -5.30 8.19 -16.64
C ILE A 336 -6.41 8.73 -17.52
N PRO A 337 -7.61 8.12 -17.56
CA PRO A 337 -8.72 8.61 -18.36
C PRO A 337 -9.12 10.05 -17.97
N ALA A 338 -9.43 10.87 -18.96
CA ALA A 338 -9.70 12.30 -18.75
C ALA A 338 -10.84 12.59 -17.76
N ASN A 339 -11.84 11.73 -17.70
CA ASN A 339 -12.99 11.86 -16.80
C ASN A 339 -12.68 11.58 -15.32
N VAL A 340 -11.53 10.97 -15.01
CA VAL A 340 -11.08 10.70 -13.64
C VAL A 340 -9.74 11.37 -13.29
N ALA A 341 -9.11 12.03 -14.27
CA ALA A 341 -7.88 12.79 -14.05
C ALA A 341 -8.14 13.97 -13.12
N ILE A 342 -7.24 14.16 -12.15
CA ILE A 342 -7.32 15.26 -11.19
C ILE A 342 -6.27 16.33 -11.47
N LYS A 343 -6.53 17.53 -10.99
CA LYS A 343 -5.63 18.69 -11.05
C LYS A 343 -5.42 19.24 -9.64
N PRO A 344 -4.42 20.10 -9.40
CA PRO A 344 -4.32 20.84 -8.15
C PRO A 344 -5.64 21.52 -7.78
N GLY A 345 -6.05 21.40 -6.52
CA GLY A 345 -7.34 21.92 -6.04
C GLY A 345 -8.56 21.04 -6.37
N TYR A 346 -8.36 19.79 -6.84
CA TYR A 346 -9.45 18.85 -7.04
C TYR A 346 -10.22 18.60 -5.73
N VAL A 347 -11.57 18.63 -5.83
CA VAL A 347 -12.50 18.33 -4.74
C VAL A 347 -13.38 17.17 -5.19
N PHE A 348 -13.27 16.06 -4.49
CA PHE A 348 -14.12 14.88 -4.70
C PHE A 348 -15.56 15.18 -4.25
N LYS A 349 -16.51 14.73 -5.06
CA LYS A 349 -17.95 14.75 -4.75
C LYS A 349 -18.46 13.32 -4.87
N PRO A 350 -19.05 12.74 -3.79
CA PRO A 350 -19.62 11.39 -3.79
C PRO A 350 -20.69 11.17 -4.83
#